data_d2b8d890852e2e86e40efb969a568b07
#
_entry.id   d2b8d890852e2e86e40efb969a568b07
#
_cell.length_a   1.000
_cell.length_b   1.000
_cell.length_c   1.000
_cell.angle_alpha   90.00
_cell.angle_beta   90.00
_cell.angle_gamma   90.00
#
_symmetry.space_group_name_H-M   'P 1'
#
loop_
_entity.id
_entity.type
_entity.pdbx_description
1 polymer ?
#
loop_
_entity_poly.entity_id
_entity_poly.type
_entity_poly.pdbx_seq_one_letter_code
_entity_poly.pdbx_strand_id
1 'polypeptide(L)'
;PLRRQRQMCIRDRVNIEFEKPITVEEARKAMKDFPGVSVVDYRQDEGYVTPQEVQGEDNVFVSRVRKDPTVANGLSLWCVGDNLRKGAALNAVQIAEKLVAEFLPRK
;
A
#
# COMPACT_ATOMS: atom_id res chain seq x y z
N PRO A 1 -0.84 -27.79 9.87
CA PRO A 1 -0.91 -26.96 8.71
C PRO A 1 -0.55 -25.53 9.01
N LEU A 2 0.16 -24.92 8.10
CA LEU A 2 0.52 -23.52 8.20
C LEU A 2 -0.73 -22.65 8.03
N ARG A 3 -0.96 -21.76 8.97
CA ARG A 3 -2.10 -20.84 8.89
C ARG A 3 -1.73 -19.63 8.06
N ARG A 4 -1.79 -19.78 6.76
CA ARG A 4 -1.43 -18.73 5.81
C ARG A 4 -2.34 -17.52 5.90
N GLN A 5 -3.57 -17.67 6.34
CA GLN A 5 -4.47 -16.57 6.55
C GLN A 5 -4.01 -15.58 7.61
N ARG A 6 -3.06 -15.94 8.45
CA ARG A 6 -2.44 -15.00 9.39
C ARG A 6 -1.52 -13.99 8.70
N GLN A 7 -1.17 -14.26 7.45
CA GLN A 7 -0.38 -13.34 6.64
C GLN A 7 -1.26 -12.38 5.83
N MET A 8 -2.58 -12.54 5.92
CA MET A 8 -3.50 -11.62 5.28
C MET A 8 -3.30 -10.22 5.87
N CYS A 9 -3.24 -9.21 5.00
CA CYS A 9 -2.94 -7.82 5.33
C CYS A 9 -1.48 -7.51 5.67
N ILE A 10 -0.61 -8.52 5.76
CA ILE A 10 0.83 -8.30 5.95
C ILE A 10 1.48 -8.00 4.61
N ARG A 11 1.11 -8.76 3.59
CA ARG A 11 1.65 -8.62 2.24
C ARG A 11 0.60 -8.99 1.21
N ASP A 12 0.64 -8.34 0.07
CA ASP A 12 -0.26 -8.69 -1.03
C ASP A 12 0.28 -8.20 -2.36
N ARG A 13 -0.06 -8.93 -3.41
CA ARG A 13 0.09 -8.47 -4.77
C ARG A 13 -1.27 -7.99 -5.23
N VAL A 14 -1.32 -6.72 -5.61
CA VAL A 14 -2.55 -6.06 -6.01
C VAL A 14 -2.50 -5.77 -7.50
N ASN A 15 -3.55 -6.16 -8.23
CA ASN A 15 -3.78 -5.77 -9.61
C ASN A 15 -4.95 -4.79 -9.62
N ILE A 16 -4.72 -3.62 -10.20
CA ILE A 16 -5.71 -2.55 -10.24
C ILE A 16 -6.00 -2.20 -11.69
N GLU A 17 -7.27 -2.16 -12.05
CA GLU A 17 -7.72 -1.68 -13.36
C GLU A 17 -8.39 -0.32 -13.20
N PHE A 18 -7.95 0.66 -13.99
CA PHE A 18 -8.45 2.03 -13.93
C PHE A 18 -9.36 2.34 -15.11
N GLU A 19 -10.27 3.28 -14.95
CA GLU A 19 -11.11 3.76 -16.05
C GLU A 19 -10.29 4.55 -17.08
N LYS A 20 -9.29 5.29 -16.60
CA LYS A 20 -8.44 6.14 -17.43
C LYS A 20 -7.01 5.61 -17.48
N PRO A 21 -6.28 5.90 -18.58
CA PRO A 21 -4.87 5.52 -18.65
C PRO A 21 -4.06 6.17 -17.52
N ILE A 22 -3.16 5.37 -16.95
CA ILE A 22 -2.22 5.83 -15.91
C ILE A 22 -0.84 5.24 -16.19
N THR A 23 0.20 6.02 -16.00
CA THR A 23 1.57 5.55 -16.12
C THR A 23 2.10 5.08 -14.77
N VAL A 24 3.14 4.26 -14.80
CA VAL A 24 3.81 3.79 -13.57
C VAL A 24 4.38 4.97 -12.78
N GLU A 25 4.95 5.95 -13.46
CA GLU A 25 5.54 7.14 -12.84
C GLU A 25 4.48 8.00 -12.16
N GLU A 26 3.33 8.21 -12.79
CA GLU A 26 2.20 8.93 -12.19
C GLU A 26 1.68 8.24 -10.94
N ALA A 27 1.57 6.92 -10.98
CA ALA A 27 1.13 6.11 -9.84
C ALA A 27 2.12 6.18 -8.69
N ARG A 28 3.42 6.06 -8.97
CA ARG A 28 4.47 6.20 -7.95
C ARG A 28 4.42 7.57 -7.29
N LYS A 29 4.30 8.62 -8.08
CA LYS A 29 4.25 9.99 -7.58
C LYS A 29 3.04 10.20 -6.69
N ALA A 30 1.87 9.74 -7.11
CA ALA A 30 0.65 9.88 -6.31
C ALA A 30 0.77 9.15 -4.97
N MET A 31 1.31 7.94 -4.97
CA MET A 31 1.51 7.17 -3.74
C MET A 31 2.60 7.77 -2.85
N LYS A 32 3.68 8.28 -3.45
CA LYS A 32 4.79 8.88 -2.71
C LYS A 32 4.36 10.13 -1.94
N ASP A 33 3.45 10.91 -2.51
CA ASP A 33 2.93 12.12 -1.91
C ASP A 33 1.81 11.86 -0.90
N PHE A 34 1.33 10.63 -0.79
CA PHE A 34 0.21 10.29 0.09
C PHE A 34 0.71 9.93 1.50
N PRO A 35 0.11 10.52 2.56
CA PRO A 35 0.49 10.21 3.94
C PRO A 35 0.25 8.73 4.28
N GLY A 36 1.21 8.12 4.95
CA GLY A 36 1.10 6.72 5.40
C GLY A 36 1.51 5.69 4.36
N VAL A 37 1.99 6.13 3.20
CA VAL A 37 2.48 5.25 2.15
C VAL A 37 3.94 5.56 1.85
N SER A 38 4.78 4.53 1.81
CA SER A 38 6.18 4.63 1.42
C SER A 38 6.42 3.81 0.17
N VAL A 39 6.97 4.42 -0.86
CA VAL A 39 7.29 3.72 -2.10
C VAL A 39 8.77 3.34 -2.08
N VAL A 40 9.04 2.04 -2.05
CA VAL A 40 10.39 1.47 -2.07
C VAL A 40 10.46 0.53 -3.27
N ASP A 41 10.80 1.08 -4.41
CA ASP A 41 10.73 0.35 -5.68
C ASP A 41 12.04 0.52 -6.44
N TYR A 42 12.99 -0.36 -6.15
CA TYR A 42 14.27 -0.42 -6.83
C TYR A 42 14.19 -1.45 -7.96
N ARG A 43 14.60 -1.06 -9.14
CA ARG A 43 14.62 -1.94 -10.32
C ARG A 43 15.88 -2.82 -10.34
N GLN A 44 15.96 -3.71 -9.36
CA GLN A 44 17.05 -4.67 -9.19
C GLN A 44 16.49 -5.91 -8.50
N ASP A 45 17.26 -6.97 -8.48
CA ASP A 45 16.92 -8.18 -7.75
C ASP A 45 16.72 -7.85 -6.27
N GLU A 46 15.68 -8.41 -5.68
CA GLU A 46 15.31 -8.15 -4.28
C GLU A 46 14.98 -6.69 -3.96
N GLY A 47 14.68 -5.88 -4.98
CA GLY A 47 14.30 -4.46 -4.82
C GLY A 47 12.87 -4.26 -4.33
N TYR A 48 12.43 -5.03 -3.35
CA TYR A 48 11.10 -4.95 -2.76
C TYR A 48 11.18 -5.11 -1.24
N VAL A 49 10.16 -4.63 -0.56
CA VAL A 49 10.09 -4.68 0.91
C VAL A 49 9.41 -5.97 1.35
N THR A 50 9.99 -6.65 2.33
CA THR A 50 9.44 -7.89 2.90
C THR A 50 8.65 -7.59 4.19
N PRO A 51 7.74 -8.49 4.61
CA PRO A 51 7.02 -8.31 5.87
C PRO A 51 7.92 -8.17 7.09
N GLN A 52 9.07 -8.86 7.11
CA GLN A 52 10.00 -8.78 8.22
C GLN A 52 10.61 -7.40 8.37
N GLU A 53 10.88 -6.72 7.25
CA GLU A 53 11.49 -5.39 7.25
C GLU A 53 10.52 -4.31 7.77
N VAL A 54 9.22 -4.51 7.63
CA VAL A 54 8.20 -3.52 8.02
C VAL A 54 7.61 -3.74 9.40
N GLN A 55 8.09 -4.74 10.12
CA GLN A 55 7.62 -5.01 11.46
C GLN A 55 7.85 -3.80 12.38
N GLY A 56 6.78 -3.34 13.02
CA GLY A 56 6.84 -2.14 13.86
C GLY A 56 6.70 -0.82 13.13
N GLU A 57 6.60 -0.83 11.82
CA GLU A 57 6.43 0.38 11.01
C GLU A 57 4.95 0.74 10.84
N ASP A 58 4.68 2.04 10.78
CA ASP A 58 3.31 2.56 10.67
C ASP A 58 2.82 2.67 9.24
N ASN A 59 3.72 2.76 8.27
CA ASN A 59 3.38 2.98 6.88
C ASN A 59 3.10 1.68 6.14
N VAL A 60 2.33 1.78 5.07
CA VAL A 60 2.25 0.76 4.04
C VAL A 60 3.39 0.98 3.07
N PHE A 61 4.13 -0.08 2.75
CA PHE A 61 5.25 -0.03 1.82
C PHE A 61 4.82 -0.63 0.48
N VAL A 62 5.03 0.10 -0.58
CA VAL A 62 4.68 -0.30 -1.94
C VAL A 62 5.96 -0.49 -2.75
N SER A 63 6.04 -1.63 -3.42
CA SER A 63 7.18 -1.99 -4.24
C SER A 63 6.69 -2.61 -5.56
N ARG A 64 7.59 -2.76 -6.51
CA ARG A 64 7.34 -3.46 -7.77
C ARG A 64 6.12 -2.94 -8.52
N VAL A 65 5.98 -1.62 -8.57
CA VAL A 65 4.93 -0.99 -9.35
C VAL A 65 5.24 -1.16 -10.84
N ARG A 66 4.33 -1.81 -11.55
CA ARG A 66 4.53 -2.12 -12.95
C ARG A 66 3.21 -2.14 -13.69
N LYS A 67 3.29 -1.96 -15.00
CA LYS A 67 2.10 -2.06 -15.85
C LYS A 67 1.62 -3.51 -15.92
N ASP A 68 0.31 -3.69 -15.85
CA ASP A 68 -0.31 -4.99 -16.06
C ASP A 68 -0.61 -5.13 -17.57
N PRO A 69 0.07 -6.05 -18.28
CA PRO A 69 -0.12 -6.19 -19.72
C PRO A 69 -1.43 -6.89 -20.10
N THR A 70 -2.16 -7.45 -19.14
CA THR A 70 -3.38 -8.20 -19.41
C THR A 70 -4.62 -7.32 -19.56
N VAL A 71 -4.53 -6.05 -19.15
CA VAL A 71 -5.63 -5.09 -19.25
C VAL A 71 -5.11 -3.76 -19.80
N ALA A 72 -6.00 -2.94 -20.36
CA ALA A 72 -5.61 -1.71 -21.04
C ALA A 72 -5.05 -0.65 -20.07
N ASN A 73 -5.68 -0.47 -18.92
CA ASN A 73 -5.35 0.57 -17.96
C ASN A 73 -5.06 -0.03 -16.59
N GLY A 74 -4.13 -0.97 -16.51
CA GLY A 74 -3.88 -1.73 -15.31
C GLY A 74 -2.46 -1.57 -14.76
N LEU A 75 -2.36 -1.68 -13.44
CA LEU A 75 -1.09 -1.73 -12.71
C LEU A 75 -1.07 -2.93 -11.78
N SER A 76 0.11 -3.48 -11.60
CA SER A 76 0.38 -4.49 -10.58
C SER A 76 1.40 -3.90 -9.60
N LEU A 77 1.20 -4.17 -8.32
CA LEU A 77 2.12 -3.71 -7.29
C LEU A 77 2.18 -4.69 -6.12
N TRP A 78 3.21 -4.53 -5.31
CA TRP A 78 3.43 -5.31 -4.10
C TRP A 78 3.26 -4.40 -2.90
N CYS A 79 2.35 -4.77 -2.00
CA CYS A 79 2.08 -4.01 -0.77
C CYS A 79 2.47 -4.81 0.45
N VAL A 80 3.14 -4.16 1.39
CA VAL A 80 3.55 -4.77 2.65
C VAL A 80 3.28 -3.78 3.78
N GLY A 81 2.73 -4.26 4.89
CA GLY A 81 2.50 -3.45 6.08
C GLY A 81 2.48 -4.31 7.32
N ASP A 82 2.67 -3.70 8.49
CA ASP A 82 2.49 -4.39 9.76
C ASP A 82 1.00 -4.56 10.02
N ASN A 83 0.53 -5.80 10.02
CA ASN A 83 -0.90 -6.09 10.13
C ASN A 83 -1.48 -5.80 11.51
N LEU A 84 -0.66 -5.71 12.55
CA LEU A 84 -1.12 -5.32 13.90
C LEU A 84 -1.29 -3.81 14.01
N ARG A 85 -0.53 -3.05 13.26
CA ARG A 85 -0.58 -1.58 13.24
C ARG A 85 -1.47 -1.07 12.11
N LYS A 86 -0.96 -0.99 10.91
CA LYS A 86 -1.69 -0.45 9.75
C LYS A 86 -2.87 -1.32 9.33
N GLY A 87 -2.76 -2.63 9.44
CA GLY A 87 -3.84 -3.55 9.11
C GLY A 87 -4.94 -3.64 10.17
N ALA A 88 -4.78 -3.01 11.33
CA ALA A 88 -5.72 -3.11 12.44
C ALA A 88 -5.84 -1.80 13.22
N ALA A 89 -5.24 -1.71 14.40
CA ALA A 89 -5.47 -0.61 15.34
C ALA A 89 -5.07 0.76 14.80
N LEU A 90 -3.89 0.88 14.19
CA LEU A 90 -3.41 2.16 13.68
C LEU A 90 -4.29 2.68 12.55
N ASN A 91 -4.74 1.80 11.67
CA ASN A 91 -5.60 2.21 10.56
C ASN A 91 -6.93 2.78 11.05
N ALA A 92 -7.51 2.18 12.08
CA ALA A 92 -8.73 2.69 12.71
C ALA A 92 -8.52 4.09 13.30
N VAL A 93 -7.40 4.31 13.99
CA VAL A 93 -7.03 5.62 14.55
C VAL A 93 -6.85 6.65 13.43
N GLN A 94 -6.16 6.31 12.37
CA GLN A 94 -5.92 7.22 11.23
C GLN A 94 -7.21 7.59 10.50
N ILE A 95 -8.15 6.65 10.36
CA ILE A 95 -9.47 6.94 9.79
C ILE A 95 -10.23 7.93 10.68
N ALA A 96 -10.19 7.71 11.99
CA ALA A 96 -10.83 8.61 12.95
C ALA A 96 -10.24 10.03 12.90
N GLU A 97 -8.91 10.14 12.83
CA GLU A 97 -8.22 11.42 12.69
C GLU A 97 -8.65 12.16 11.43
N LYS A 98 -8.77 11.47 10.32
CA LYS A 98 -9.19 12.07 9.06
C LYS A 98 -10.66 12.52 9.12
N LEU A 99 -11.52 11.72 9.71
CA LEU A 99 -12.93 12.10 9.89
C LEU A 99 -13.06 13.36 10.75
N VAL A 100 -12.32 13.44 11.84
CA VAL A 100 -12.34 14.61 12.73
C VAL A 100 -11.81 15.85 12.00
N ALA A 101 -10.74 15.69 11.23
CA ALA A 101 -10.10 16.82 10.55
C ALA A 101 -10.93 17.38 9.39
N GLU A 102 -11.60 16.51 8.62
CA GLU A 102 -12.18 16.90 7.34
C GLU A 102 -13.71 16.83 7.28
N PHE A 103 -14.35 15.92 8.03
CA PHE A 103 -15.76 15.61 7.85
C PHE A 103 -16.64 15.94 9.06
N LEU A 104 -16.10 15.99 10.27
CA LEU A 104 -16.90 16.29 11.45
C LEU A 104 -16.83 17.79 11.77
N PRO A 105 -17.96 18.38 12.18
CA PRO A 105 -17.95 19.79 12.55
C PRO A 105 -17.10 20.01 13.81
N ARG A 106 -16.27 21.01 13.77
CA ARG A 106 -15.50 21.45 14.93
C ARG A 106 -16.36 22.39 15.77
N LYS A 107 -16.41 22.10 17.04
CA LYS A 107 -17.00 23.02 18.01
C LYS A 107 -16.01 24.09 18.41
#